data_af41b63884d1b65941e1da8b84c785c8
#
_entry.id   af41b63884d1b65941e1da8b84c785c8
#
_cell.length_a   1.000
_cell.length_b   1.000
_cell.length_c   1.000
_cell.angle_alpha   90.00
_cell.angle_beta   90.00
_cell.angle_gamma   90.00
#
_symmetry.space_group_name_H-M   'P 1'
#
loop_
_entity.id
_entity.type
_entity.pdbx_description
1 polymer ?
#
loop_
_entity_poly.entity_id
_entity_poly.type
_entity_poly.pdbx_seq_one_letter_code
_entity_poly.pdbx_strand_id
1 'polypeptide(L)'
;MDTHKLIALMPDLATFIVIVDEGSYTAASRKLGVTPSALSKQIARLEKTLSVKLLERTTRKLVISESGNRIYKQCTQMIDSAKEAIEISSSEHTIPSGTVTIAAPKAFMSIVLQPLVKPFLTQYPEVNLKLKACDGEIDIIADGIDVVFRLTERPSEGLVLKKIGKVNLTLCASPEYIAKRGMPTHPRELKQHDCLYLGETNTDHIWDFDKDGEQITVAVTGRYAVNHSQMRLKGVKDNLGIGLFPDFVIKHDLIAENVVQVLPDWTIRGNYHGDIALQYTQTKFMPARIRAVIDFFTLNLTL
;
A
#
# COMPACT_ATOMS: atom_id res chain seq x y z
N MET A 1 3.00 -14.01 31.50
CA MET A 1 1.91 -15.02 31.40
C MET A 1 2.58 -16.36 31.12
N ASP A 2 2.26 -17.39 31.89
CA ASP A 2 2.83 -18.73 31.71
C ASP A 2 2.31 -19.36 30.39
N THR A 3 3.16 -20.15 29.69
CA THR A 3 2.84 -20.82 28.41
C THR A 3 1.59 -21.69 28.51
N HIS A 4 1.42 -22.38 29.65
CA HIS A 4 0.25 -23.24 29.88
C HIS A 4 -1.06 -22.42 29.88
N LYS A 5 -1.03 -21.25 30.49
CA LYS A 5 -2.18 -20.32 30.51
C LYS A 5 -2.46 -19.74 29.11
N LEU A 6 -1.40 -19.48 28.33
CA LEU A 6 -1.54 -19.03 26.94
C LEU A 6 -2.24 -20.10 26.09
N ILE A 7 -1.78 -21.35 26.15
CA ILE A 7 -2.37 -22.49 25.40
C ILE A 7 -3.85 -22.64 25.74
N ALA A 8 -4.23 -22.50 27.01
CA ALA A 8 -5.64 -22.60 27.43
C ALA A 8 -6.52 -21.48 26.91
N LEU A 9 -5.95 -20.32 26.55
CA LEU A 9 -6.67 -19.16 26.00
C LEU A 9 -6.80 -19.19 24.46
N MET A 10 -5.96 -19.96 23.76
CA MET A 10 -5.96 -19.99 22.29
C MET A 10 -7.34 -20.29 21.68
N PRO A 11 -8.13 -21.26 22.16
CA PRO A 11 -9.47 -21.49 21.62
C PRO A 11 -10.43 -20.31 21.81
N ASP A 12 -10.30 -19.58 22.92
CA ASP A 12 -11.13 -18.40 23.20
C ASP A 12 -10.74 -17.23 22.28
N LEU A 13 -9.45 -17.02 22.05
CA LEU A 13 -8.92 -16.04 21.11
C LEU A 13 -9.34 -16.35 19.66
N ALA A 14 -9.27 -17.60 19.23
CA ALA A 14 -9.76 -18.02 17.92
C ALA A 14 -11.27 -17.80 17.76
N THR A 15 -12.04 -18.11 18.78
CA THR A 15 -13.49 -17.85 18.81
C THR A 15 -13.81 -16.37 18.71
N PHE A 16 -13.03 -15.52 19.38
CA PHE A 16 -13.19 -14.06 19.31
C PHE A 16 -13.04 -13.53 17.87
N ILE A 17 -12.05 -14.01 17.12
CA ILE A 17 -11.87 -13.66 15.71
C ILE A 17 -13.12 -14.00 14.91
N VAL A 18 -13.61 -15.22 15.02
CA VAL A 18 -14.80 -15.66 14.26
C VAL A 18 -16.03 -14.81 14.59
N ILE A 19 -16.22 -14.39 15.84
CA ILE A 19 -17.34 -13.54 16.23
C ILE A 19 -17.22 -12.14 15.62
N VAL A 20 -16.02 -11.59 15.56
CA VAL A 20 -15.77 -10.27 14.93
C VAL A 20 -15.98 -10.34 13.43
N ASP A 21 -15.46 -11.36 12.76
CA ASP A 21 -15.58 -11.56 11.31
C ASP A 21 -17.02 -11.73 10.87
N GLU A 22 -17.80 -12.52 11.61
CA GLU A 22 -19.21 -12.77 11.32
C GLU A 22 -20.15 -11.62 11.77
N GLY A 23 -19.66 -10.67 12.54
CA GLY A 23 -20.39 -9.49 13.00
C GLY A 23 -21.55 -9.79 13.98
N SER A 24 -21.76 -11.06 14.34
CA SER A 24 -22.80 -11.45 15.32
C SER A 24 -22.55 -12.81 15.97
N TYR A 25 -23.00 -12.95 17.22
CA TYR A 25 -22.95 -14.24 17.93
C TYR A 25 -23.75 -15.34 17.23
N THR A 26 -24.87 -14.99 16.57
CA THR A 26 -25.72 -15.94 15.87
C THR A 26 -25.07 -16.47 14.60
N ALA A 27 -24.41 -15.63 13.82
CA ALA A 27 -23.68 -16.07 12.63
C ALA A 27 -22.47 -16.91 13.02
N ALA A 28 -21.66 -16.44 13.97
CA ALA A 28 -20.52 -17.18 14.49
C ALA A 28 -20.90 -18.55 15.07
N SER A 29 -22.04 -18.64 15.79
CA SER A 29 -22.49 -19.90 16.37
C SER A 29 -22.84 -20.95 15.30
N ARG A 30 -23.43 -20.54 14.19
CA ARG A 30 -23.68 -21.44 13.05
C ARG A 30 -22.41 -21.95 12.44
N LYS A 31 -21.41 -21.08 12.28
CA LYS A 31 -20.11 -21.42 11.69
C LYS A 31 -19.31 -22.38 12.59
N LEU A 32 -19.37 -22.18 13.91
CA LEU A 32 -18.63 -22.98 14.89
C LEU A 32 -19.37 -24.22 15.40
N GLY A 33 -20.65 -24.39 15.04
CA GLY A 33 -21.45 -25.53 15.51
C GLY A 33 -21.79 -25.50 17.00
N VAL A 34 -21.85 -24.32 17.63
CA VAL A 34 -22.12 -24.13 19.06
C VAL A 34 -23.29 -23.15 19.29
N THR A 35 -23.79 -23.04 20.52
CA THR A 35 -24.88 -22.11 20.83
C THR A 35 -24.39 -20.67 21.02
N PRO A 36 -25.20 -19.62 20.68
CA PRO A 36 -24.83 -18.23 20.93
C PRO A 36 -24.54 -17.94 22.41
N SER A 37 -25.24 -18.61 23.32
CA SER A 37 -25.03 -18.46 24.77
C SER A 37 -23.67 -19.03 25.22
N ALA A 38 -23.20 -20.12 24.59
CA ALA A 38 -21.87 -20.68 24.85
C ALA A 38 -20.79 -19.70 24.42
N LEU A 39 -20.89 -19.14 23.19
CA LEU A 39 -19.97 -18.14 22.70
C LEU A 39 -19.93 -16.89 23.59
N SER A 40 -21.11 -16.42 24.04
CA SER A 40 -21.17 -15.25 24.93
C SER A 40 -20.48 -15.51 26.27
N LYS A 41 -20.63 -16.71 26.86
CA LYS A 41 -19.92 -17.11 28.09
C LYS A 41 -18.41 -17.22 27.85
N GLN A 42 -18.00 -17.75 26.70
CA GLN A 42 -16.60 -17.91 26.32
C GLN A 42 -15.90 -16.52 26.20
N ILE A 43 -16.53 -15.56 25.51
CA ILE A 43 -16.02 -14.20 25.41
C ILE A 43 -15.97 -13.49 26.77
N ALA A 44 -17.01 -13.64 27.58
CA ALA A 44 -17.01 -13.06 28.92
C ALA A 44 -15.87 -13.61 29.80
N ARG A 45 -15.55 -14.91 29.70
CA ARG A 45 -14.40 -15.54 30.35
C ARG A 45 -13.09 -14.96 29.83
N LEU A 46 -12.94 -14.79 28.52
CA LEU A 46 -11.78 -14.20 27.88
C LEU A 46 -11.56 -12.75 28.34
N GLU A 47 -12.60 -11.92 28.29
CA GLU A 47 -12.56 -10.53 28.77
C GLU A 47 -12.14 -10.45 30.24
N LYS A 48 -12.69 -11.33 31.09
CA LYS A 48 -12.30 -11.41 32.50
C LYS A 48 -10.85 -11.80 32.69
N THR A 49 -10.34 -12.76 31.91
CA THR A 49 -8.95 -13.23 32.00
C THR A 49 -7.95 -12.20 31.53
N LEU A 50 -8.30 -11.43 30.48
CA LEU A 50 -7.48 -10.38 29.92
C LEU A 50 -7.66 -9.03 30.67
N SER A 51 -8.69 -8.93 31.55
CA SER A 51 -9.07 -7.71 32.26
C SER A 51 -9.36 -6.53 31.31
N VAL A 52 -9.89 -6.81 30.12
CA VAL A 52 -10.27 -5.80 29.12
C VAL A 52 -11.59 -6.15 28.48
N LYS A 53 -12.32 -5.13 28.05
CA LYS A 53 -13.53 -5.27 27.26
C LYS A 53 -13.14 -5.43 25.78
N LEU A 54 -13.57 -6.51 25.14
CA LEU A 54 -13.30 -6.80 23.72
C LEU A 54 -14.44 -6.36 22.82
N LEU A 55 -15.68 -6.59 23.29
CA LEU A 55 -16.88 -6.33 22.52
C LEU A 55 -17.87 -5.46 23.31
N GLU A 56 -18.42 -4.46 22.66
CA GLU A 56 -19.48 -3.61 23.20
C GLU A 56 -20.83 -4.06 22.63
N ARG A 57 -21.84 -4.17 23.50
CA ARG A 57 -23.20 -4.48 23.08
C ARG A 57 -23.97 -3.17 22.94
N THR A 58 -24.28 -2.80 21.72
CA THR A 58 -25.35 -1.85 21.46
C THR A 58 -26.66 -2.64 21.22
N THR A 59 -27.79 -2.01 21.40
CA THR A 59 -29.10 -2.66 21.25
C THR A 59 -29.37 -3.21 19.84
N ARG A 60 -28.52 -2.89 18.85
CA ARG A 60 -28.70 -3.26 17.44
C ARG A 60 -27.49 -3.89 16.74
N LYS A 61 -26.26 -3.75 17.28
CA LYS A 61 -25.04 -4.26 16.62
C LYS A 61 -24.01 -4.71 17.63
N LEU A 62 -23.22 -5.70 17.25
CA LEU A 62 -21.95 -6.05 17.89
C LEU A 62 -20.89 -5.05 17.43
N VAL A 63 -20.24 -4.37 18.37
CA VAL A 63 -19.18 -3.42 18.07
C VAL A 63 -17.92 -3.86 18.79
N ILE A 64 -16.80 -3.88 18.10
CA ILE A 64 -15.50 -4.15 18.70
C ILE A 64 -15.00 -2.91 19.45
N SER A 65 -14.49 -3.07 20.68
CA SER A 65 -13.88 -1.99 21.44
C SER A 65 -12.50 -1.61 20.86
N GLU A 66 -11.93 -0.48 21.28
CA GLU A 66 -10.56 -0.10 20.89
C GLU A 66 -9.53 -1.17 21.30
N SER A 67 -9.59 -1.63 22.54
CA SER A 67 -8.73 -2.72 23.04
C SER A 67 -9.00 -4.03 22.30
N GLY A 68 -10.27 -4.32 22.02
CA GLY A 68 -10.69 -5.47 21.20
C GLY A 68 -10.07 -5.43 19.81
N ASN A 69 -10.07 -4.28 19.15
CA ASN A 69 -9.50 -4.14 17.80
C ASN A 69 -7.97 -4.37 17.79
N ARG A 70 -7.27 -3.90 18.80
CA ARG A 70 -5.83 -4.18 18.96
C ARG A 70 -5.56 -5.66 19.16
N ILE A 71 -6.34 -6.33 20.02
CA ILE A 71 -6.21 -7.77 20.28
C ILE A 71 -6.64 -8.58 19.06
N TYR A 72 -7.71 -8.20 18.36
CA TYR A 72 -8.16 -8.84 17.13
C TYR A 72 -7.04 -8.91 16.07
N LYS A 73 -6.33 -7.81 15.84
CA LYS A 73 -5.20 -7.78 14.89
C LYS A 73 -4.11 -8.79 15.26
N GLN A 74 -3.73 -8.87 16.55
CA GLN A 74 -2.72 -9.83 17.01
C GLN A 74 -3.21 -11.28 16.94
N CYS A 75 -4.47 -11.51 17.26
CA CYS A 75 -5.07 -12.84 17.17
C CYS A 75 -5.15 -13.33 15.72
N THR A 76 -5.48 -12.45 14.77
CA THR A 76 -5.51 -12.79 13.34
C THR A 76 -4.12 -13.22 12.87
N GLN A 77 -3.06 -12.49 13.23
CA GLN A 77 -1.68 -12.88 12.93
C GLN A 77 -1.32 -14.24 13.52
N MET A 78 -1.73 -14.52 14.77
CA MET A 78 -1.50 -15.80 15.42
C MET A 78 -2.19 -16.95 14.66
N ILE A 79 -3.44 -16.81 14.27
CA ILE A 79 -4.17 -17.83 13.50
C ILE A 79 -3.54 -18.02 12.12
N ASP A 80 -3.12 -16.96 11.45
CA ASP A 80 -2.47 -17.06 10.15
C ASP A 80 -1.12 -17.76 10.27
N SER A 81 -0.32 -17.50 11.31
CA SER A 81 0.91 -18.24 11.61
C SER A 81 0.65 -19.72 11.93
N ALA A 82 -0.44 -20.03 12.63
CA ALA A 82 -0.81 -21.42 12.91
C ALA A 82 -1.24 -22.17 11.65
N LYS A 83 -2.00 -21.53 10.74
CA LYS A 83 -2.34 -22.09 9.42
C LYS A 83 -1.07 -22.34 8.61
N GLU A 84 -0.16 -21.36 8.59
CA GLU A 84 1.13 -21.48 7.92
C GLU A 84 1.94 -22.69 8.44
N ALA A 85 1.98 -22.89 9.76
CA ALA A 85 2.66 -24.04 10.35
C ALA A 85 2.04 -25.38 9.93
N ILE A 86 0.72 -25.43 9.74
CA ILE A 86 0.00 -26.61 9.23
C ILE A 86 0.30 -26.82 7.73
N GLU A 87 0.30 -25.75 6.94
CA GLU A 87 0.62 -25.78 5.51
C GLU A 87 2.05 -26.28 5.25
N ILE A 88 3.01 -25.93 6.09
CA ILE A 88 4.40 -26.43 6.01
C ILE A 88 4.46 -27.95 6.14
N SER A 89 3.58 -28.54 6.95
CA SER A 89 3.56 -30.00 7.17
C SER A 89 3.02 -30.80 5.98
N SER A 90 2.29 -30.15 5.07
CA SER A 90 1.67 -30.74 3.88
C SER A 90 2.49 -30.54 2.60
N SER A 91 3.81 -30.64 2.70
CA SER A 91 4.83 -30.37 1.69
C SER A 91 4.52 -30.79 0.25
N GLU A 92 4.98 -29.98 -0.68
CA GLU A 92 5.32 -30.11 -2.11
C GLU A 92 4.29 -29.67 -3.16
N HIS A 93 2.97 -29.56 -2.89
CA HIS A 93 2.02 -29.03 -3.88
C HIS A 93 0.90 -28.20 -3.23
N THR A 94 1.24 -27.29 -2.35
CA THR A 94 0.21 -26.44 -1.74
C THR A 94 -0.27 -25.42 -2.77
N ILE A 95 -1.54 -25.52 -3.18
CA ILE A 95 -2.20 -24.50 -3.99
C ILE A 95 -2.20 -23.18 -3.18
N PRO A 96 -1.64 -22.09 -3.72
CA PRO A 96 -1.64 -20.81 -3.01
C PRO A 96 -3.06 -20.40 -2.64
N SER A 97 -3.34 -20.24 -1.34
CA SER A 97 -4.67 -19.89 -0.82
C SER A 97 -4.60 -18.92 0.36
N GLY A 98 -5.70 -18.22 0.61
CA GLY A 98 -5.82 -17.25 1.71
C GLY A 98 -5.59 -15.80 1.28
N THR A 99 -5.53 -14.88 2.25
CA THR A 99 -5.44 -13.44 1.98
C THR A 99 -3.99 -12.96 1.97
N VAL A 100 -3.65 -12.11 0.99
CA VAL A 100 -2.38 -11.37 0.95
C VAL A 100 -2.69 -9.87 0.91
N THR A 101 -2.10 -9.12 1.83
CA THR A 101 -2.23 -7.68 1.90
C THR A 101 -1.02 -7.01 1.24
N ILE A 102 -1.28 -6.23 0.19
CA ILE A 102 -0.25 -5.49 -0.55
C ILE A 102 -0.45 -4.01 -0.30
N ALA A 103 0.64 -3.29 0.04
CA ALA A 103 0.63 -1.84 0.13
C ALA A 103 1.53 -1.22 -0.95
N ALA A 104 1.12 -0.05 -1.46
CA ALA A 104 1.89 0.71 -2.44
C ALA A 104 1.45 2.18 -2.47
N PRO A 105 2.27 3.10 -3.03
CA PRO A 105 1.86 4.46 -3.32
C PRO A 105 0.62 4.49 -4.22
N LYS A 106 -0.29 5.43 -3.97
CA LYS A 106 -1.62 5.51 -4.62
C LYS A 106 -1.53 5.48 -6.15
N ALA A 107 -0.66 6.31 -6.73
CA ALA A 107 -0.50 6.34 -8.19
C ALA A 107 0.06 5.03 -8.74
N PHE A 108 1.06 4.43 -8.07
CA PHE A 108 1.64 3.15 -8.45
C PHE A 108 0.62 2.02 -8.34
N MET A 109 -0.15 1.99 -7.26
CA MET A 109 -1.23 1.02 -7.07
C MET A 109 -2.25 1.08 -8.20
N SER A 110 -2.73 2.29 -8.55
CA SER A 110 -3.82 2.44 -9.52
C SER A 110 -3.37 2.29 -10.98
N ILE A 111 -2.15 2.69 -11.32
CA ILE A 111 -1.69 2.72 -12.71
C ILE A 111 -0.90 1.45 -13.06
N VAL A 112 -0.06 0.97 -12.14
CA VAL A 112 0.89 -0.11 -12.41
C VAL A 112 0.39 -1.46 -11.87
N LEU A 113 -0.09 -1.52 -10.63
CA LEU A 113 -0.51 -2.79 -10.02
C LEU A 113 -1.94 -3.19 -10.40
N GLN A 114 -2.87 -2.26 -10.48
CA GLN A 114 -4.29 -2.53 -10.76
C GLN A 114 -4.53 -3.33 -12.06
N PRO A 115 -3.85 -3.07 -13.20
CA PRO A 115 -3.99 -3.89 -14.40
C PRO A 115 -3.61 -5.36 -14.21
N LEU A 116 -2.71 -5.66 -13.27
CA LEU A 116 -2.22 -7.00 -12.97
C LEU A 116 -3.12 -7.78 -12.00
N VAL A 117 -4.07 -7.11 -11.32
CA VAL A 117 -4.95 -7.74 -10.33
C VAL A 117 -5.82 -8.83 -10.94
N LYS A 118 -6.52 -8.54 -12.05
CA LYS A 118 -7.38 -9.52 -12.72
C LYS A 118 -6.59 -10.72 -13.22
N PRO A 119 -5.48 -10.58 -13.94
CA PRO A 119 -4.64 -11.71 -14.34
C PRO A 119 -4.17 -12.55 -13.15
N PHE A 120 -3.72 -11.91 -12.07
CA PHE A 120 -3.29 -12.61 -10.85
C PHE A 120 -4.43 -13.45 -10.23
N LEU A 121 -5.58 -12.86 -9.99
CA LEU A 121 -6.74 -13.55 -9.38
C LEU A 121 -7.30 -14.66 -10.28
N THR A 122 -7.12 -14.56 -11.60
CA THR A 122 -7.46 -15.63 -12.53
C THR A 122 -6.49 -16.81 -12.42
N GLN A 123 -5.20 -16.53 -12.24
CA GLN A 123 -4.16 -17.58 -12.09
C GLN A 123 -4.19 -18.24 -10.72
N TYR A 124 -4.57 -17.50 -9.67
CA TYR A 124 -4.60 -17.97 -8.28
C TYR A 124 -6.00 -17.77 -7.66
N PRO A 125 -6.99 -18.60 -8.02
CA PRO A 125 -8.40 -18.39 -7.67
C PRO A 125 -8.70 -18.50 -6.17
N GLU A 126 -7.83 -19.17 -5.40
CA GLU A 126 -7.99 -19.30 -3.95
C GLU A 126 -7.27 -18.22 -3.14
N VAL A 127 -6.55 -17.30 -3.81
CA VAL A 127 -5.90 -16.17 -3.16
C VAL A 127 -6.80 -14.95 -3.18
N ASN A 128 -6.95 -14.30 -2.02
CA ASN A 128 -7.63 -13.03 -1.89
C ASN A 128 -6.61 -11.90 -1.78
N LEU A 129 -6.72 -10.87 -2.61
CA LEU A 129 -5.88 -9.68 -2.53
C LEU A 129 -6.58 -8.58 -1.72
N LYS A 130 -5.85 -8.04 -0.75
CA LYS A 130 -6.22 -6.83 -0.02
C LYS A 130 -5.23 -5.73 -0.36
N LEU A 131 -5.66 -4.70 -1.08
CA LEU A 131 -4.80 -3.63 -1.55
C LEU A 131 -4.96 -2.39 -0.66
N LYS A 132 -3.84 -1.85 -0.17
CA LYS A 132 -3.77 -0.61 0.59
C LYS A 132 -2.99 0.44 -0.21
N ALA A 133 -3.70 1.38 -0.80
CA ALA A 133 -3.10 2.51 -1.50
C ALA A 133 -2.83 3.66 -0.52
N CYS A 134 -1.56 3.96 -0.25
CA CYS A 134 -1.16 5.02 0.68
C CYS A 134 0.20 5.60 0.30
N ASP A 135 0.38 6.90 0.54
CA ASP A 135 1.60 7.65 0.22
C ASP A 135 2.46 7.95 1.47
N GLY A 136 1.97 7.62 2.67
CA GLY A 136 2.68 7.80 3.92
C GLY A 136 3.60 6.64 4.30
N GLU A 137 4.21 6.77 5.47
CA GLU A 137 5.00 5.69 6.07
C GLU A 137 4.10 4.49 6.39
N ILE A 138 4.59 3.30 6.09
CA ILE A 138 3.93 2.03 6.33
C ILE A 138 4.81 1.21 7.26
N ASP A 139 4.27 0.82 8.39
CA ASP A 139 4.82 -0.23 9.23
C ASP A 139 4.22 -1.57 8.80
N ILE A 140 5.03 -2.40 8.13
CA ILE A 140 4.59 -3.70 7.61
C ILE A 140 3.96 -4.56 8.70
N ILE A 141 4.55 -4.59 9.90
CA ILE A 141 4.10 -5.44 11.01
C ILE A 141 2.85 -4.86 11.66
N ALA A 142 2.89 -3.59 12.07
CA ALA A 142 1.77 -2.96 12.77
C ALA A 142 0.53 -2.81 11.88
N ASP A 143 0.72 -2.63 10.58
CA ASP A 143 -0.37 -2.46 9.61
C ASP A 143 -0.88 -3.78 9.00
N GLY A 144 -0.25 -4.92 9.32
CA GLY A 144 -0.60 -6.23 8.79
C GLY A 144 -0.44 -6.30 7.27
N ILE A 145 0.71 -5.84 6.77
CA ILE A 145 1.07 -5.86 5.36
C ILE A 145 1.99 -7.04 5.10
N ASP A 146 1.71 -7.84 4.08
CA ASP A 146 2.57 -8.97 3.69
C ASP A 146 3.64 -8.52 2.70
N VAL A 147 3.28 -7.62 1.77
CA VAL A 147 4.17 -7.12 0.71
C VAL A 147 3.97 -5.61 0.55
N VAL A 148 5.06 -4.85 0.48
CA VAL A 148 5.01 -3.42 0.19
C VAL A 148 5.84 -3.07 -1.03
N PHE A 149 5.29 -2.25 -1.91
CA PHE A 149 6.02 -1.59 -2.99
C PHE A 149 6.38 -0.18 -2.55
N ARG A 150 7.63 0.19 -2.71
CA ARG A 150 8.13 1.54 -2.44
C ARG A 150 8.85 2.09 -3.67
N LEU A 151 8.71 3.37 -3.88
CA LEU A 151 9.44 4.12 -4.89
C LEU A 151 10.46 4.98 -4.14
N THR A 152 11.71 4.50 -4.02
CA THR A 152 12.68 5.11 -3.13
C THR A 152 14.13 4.70 -3.44
N GLU A 153 15.06 5.60 -3.20
CA GLU A 153 16.49 5.29 -3.18
C GLU A 153 16.94 4.68 -1.83
N ARG A 154 16.10 4.81 -0.79
CA ARG A 154 16.41 4.34 0.58
C ARG A 154 15.33 3.39 1.06
N PRO A 155 15.41 2.09 0.72
CA PRO A 155 14.48 1.09 1.21
C PRO A 155 14.59 0.91 2.73
N SER A 156 13.51 0.46 3.37
CA SER A 156 13.49 0.20 4.81
C SER A 156 14.46 -0.94 5.18
N GLU A 157 15.21 -0.76 6.25
CA GLU A 157 16.10 -1.78 6.81
C GLU A 157 15.30 -2.92 7.46
N GLY A 158 15.92 -4.10 7.59
CA GLY A 158 15.33 -5.26 8.26
C GLY A 158 14.29 -6.03 7.44
N LEU A 159 14.05 -5.64 6.19
CA LEU A 159 13.16 -6.32 5.25
C LEU A 159 13.95 -6.95 4.11
N VAL A 160 13.40 -8.02 3.53
CA VAL A 160 13.91 -8.53 2.26
C VAL A 160 13.56 -7.54 1.17
N LEU A 161 14.55 -7.18 0.36
CA LEU A 161 14.43 -6.22 -0.73
C LEU A 161 14.58 -6.93 -2.08
N LYS A 162 13.63 -6.73 -2.97
CA LYS A 162 13.73 -7.10 -4.39
C LYS A 162 13.53 -5.84 -5.24
N LYS A 163 14.58 -5.44 -5.96
CA LYS A 163 14.49 -4.34 -6.93
C LYS A 163 13.87 -4.87 -8.21
N ILE A 164 12.79 -4.24 -8.68
CA ILE A 164 12.02 -4.71 -9.82
C ILE A 164 11.91 -3.69 -10.95
N GLY A 165 12.48 -2.52 -10.78
CA GLY A 165 12.52 -1.45 -11.79
C GLY A 165 13.02 -0.15 -11.21
N LYS A 166 12.90 0.90 -12.01
CA LYS A 166 13.26 2.27 -11.62
C LYS A 166 12.19 3.24 -12.11
N VAL A 167 11.93 4.27 -11.31
CA VAL A 167 11.02 5.38 -11.61
C VAL A 167 11.82 6.66 -11.66
N ASN A 168 11.62 7.45 -12.69
CA ASN A 168 12.19 8.79 -12.80
C ASN A 168 11.07 9.84 -12.64
N LEU A 169 11.45 11.02 -12.18
CA LEU A 169 10.56 12.18 -12.18
C LEU A 169 10.65 12.92 -13.48
N THR A 170 9.53 13.33 -14.02
CA THR A 170 9.43 14.04 -15.29
C THR A 170 8.50 15.24 -15.15
N LEU A 171 8.94 16.39 -15.67
CA LEU A 171 8.09 17.58 -15.81
C LEU A 171 7.29 17.50 -17.10
N CYS A 172 6.03 17.91 -17.02
CA CYS A 172 5.21 18.07 -18.22
C CYS A 172 4.27 19.29 -18.11
N ALA A 173 3.86 19.76 -19.26
CA ALA A 173 2.83 20.80 -19.43
C ALA A 173 1.95 20.47 -20.63
N SER A 174 0.78 21.07 -20.72
CA SER A 174 -0.02 20.98 -21.95
C SER A 174 0.63 21.76 -23.09
N PRO A 175 0.45 21.34 -24.36
CA PRO A 175 0.92 22.10 -25.52
C PRO A 175 0.39 23.55 -25.54
N GLU A 176 -0.87 23.73 -25.15
CA GLU A 176 -1.51 25.07 -25.11
C GLU A 176 -0.86 25.98 -24.06
N TYR A 177 -0.54 25.45 -22.87
CA TYR A 177 0.18 26.22 -21.85
C TYR A 177 1.55 26.67 -22.37
N ILE A 178 2.29 25.78 -23.01
CA ILE A 178 3.61 26.08 -23.57
C ILE A 178 3.52 27.10 -24.69
N ALA A 179 2.54 26.98 -25.59
CA ALA A 179 2.32 27.96 -26.66
C ALA A 179 2.07 29.37 -26.12
N LYS A 180 1.40 29.48 -24.97
CA LYS A 180 1.04 30.76 -24.35
C LYS A 180 2.16 31.34 -23.46
N ARG A 181 2.91 30.48 -22.74
CA ARG A 181 3.84 30.93 -21.68
C ARG A 181 5.30 30.70 -22.05
N GLY A 182 5.58 30.02 -23.15
CA GLY A 182 6.91 29.59 -23.56
C GLY A 182 7.35 28.28 -22.95
N MET A 183 8.35 27.65 -23.57
CA MET A 183 9.00 26.44 -23.07
C MET A 183 10.23 26.87 -22.23
N PRO A 184 10.27 26.54 -20.92
CA PRO A 184 11.48 26.83 -20.15
C PRO A 184 12.64 25.95 -20.62
N THR A 185 13.80 26.56 -20.79
CA THR A 185 15.03 25.92 -21.23
C THR A 185 16.00 25.64 -20.07
N HIS A 186 15.75 26.25 -18.92
CA HIS A 186 16.57 26.12 -17.73
C HIS A 186 15.69 26.07 -16.46
N PRO A 187 16.04 25.25 -15.43
CA PRO A 187 15.22 25.11 -14.21
C PRO A 187 14.87 26.42 -13.51
N ARG A 188 15.76 27.42 -13.53
CA ARG A 188 15.52 28.73 -12.90
C ARG A 188 14.34 29.49 -13.51
N GLU A 189 14.00 29.22 -14.78
CA GLU A 189 12.88 29.84 -15.48
C GLU A 189 11.51 29.36 -14.93
N LEU A 190 11.46 28.22 -14.23
CA LEU A 190 10.25 27.73 -13.58
C LEU A 190 9.67 28.72 -12.57
N LYS A 191 10.45 29.66 -12.04
CA LYS A 191 9.96 30.76 -11.19
C LYS A 191 9.02 31.73 -11.92
N GLN A 192 9.01 31.70 -13.26
CA GLN A 192 8.12 32.53 -14.11
C GLN A 192 6.89 31.75 -14.58
N HIS A 193 6.78 30.48 -14.20
CA HIS A 193 5.68 29.61 -14.55
C HIS A 193 4.82 29.26 -13.32
N ASP A 194 3.55 28.99 -13.58
CA ASP A 194 2.70 28.32 -12.58
C ASP A 194 3.09 26.84 -12.51
N CYS A 195 3.44 26.33 -11.31
CA CYS A 195 3.85 24.96 -11.11
C CYS A 195 2.86 24.22 -10.19
N LEU A 196 2.51 23.00 -10.57
CA LEU A 196 1.62 22.13 -9.81
C LEU A 196 2.44 21.11 -9.03
N TYR A 197 2.44 21.19 -7.71
CA TYR A 197 3.24 20.33 -6.84
C TYR A 197 2.37 19.46 -5.93
N LEU A 198 3.01 18.55 -5.19
CA LEU A 198 2.33 17.48 -4.47
C LEU A 198 1.47 17.99 -3.29
N GLY A 199 2.01 18.91 -2.48
CA GLY A 199 1.29 19.52 -1.36
C GLY A 199 1.03 18.60 -0.18
N GLU A 200 1.88 17.61 0.05
CA GLU A 200 1.87 16.74 1.23
C GLU A 200 2.74 17.30 2.35
N THR A 201 3.87 17.87 1.96
CA THR A 201 4.85 18.44 2.88
C THR A 201 5.14 19.91 2.55
N ASN A 202 5.74 20.62 3.50
CA ASN A 202 6.14 22.02 3.30
C ASN A 202 7.29 22.18 2.28
N THR A 203 7.91 21.09 1.82
CA THR A 203 9.03 21.11 0.89
C THR A 203 8.68 20.63 -0.52
N ASP A 204 7.46 20.21 -0.77
CA ASP A 204 7.05 19.65 -2.08
C ASP A 204 7.11 20.66 -3.24
N HIS A 205 7.20 21.95 -2.94
CA HIS A 205 7.42 23.03 -3.90
C HIS A 205 8.92 23.29 -4.16
N ILE A 206 9.84 22.56 -3.53
CA ILE A 206 11.27 22.66 -3.73
C ILE A 206 11.70 21.52 -4.63
N TRP A 207 12.15 21.85 -5.83
CA TRP A 207 12.53 20.87 -6.84
C TRP A 207 14.04 20.91 -7.07
N ASP A 208 14.67 19.74 -7.02
CA ASP A 208 16.12 19.59 -7.21
C ASP A 208 16.41 19.00 -8.59
N PHE A 209 17.27 19.67 -9.32
CA PHE A 209 17.70 19.33 -10.69
C PHE A 209 19.18 19.02 -10.73
N ASP A 210 19.56 18.06 -11.56
CA ASP A 210 20.96 17.69 -11.82
C ASP A 210 21.15 17.48 -13.32
N LYS A 211 22.18 18.12 -13.88
CA LYS A 211 22.61 17.92 -15.26
C LYS A 211 24.11 18.06 -15.33
N ASP A 212 24.84 17.02 -15.76
CA ASP A 212 26.29 17.01 -15.97
C ASP A 212 27.11 17.52 -14.75
N GLY A 213 26.57 17.29 -13.52
CA GLY A 213 27.15 17.74 -12.25
C GLY A 213 26.75 19.16 -11.83
N GLU A 214 26.01 19.89 -12.64
CA GLU A 214 25.35 21.13 -12.21
C GLU A 214 24.11 20.77 -11.39
N GLN A 215 24.07 21.20 -10.13
CA GLN A 215 22.95 20.99 -9.22
C GLN A 215 22.21 22.32 -8.98
N ILE A 216 20.92 22.32 -9.19
CA ILE A 216 20.06 23.51 -9.04
C ILE A 216 18.84 23.15 -8.22
N THR A 217 18.61 23.91 -7.16
CA THR A 217 17.37 23.84 -6.37
C THR A 217 16.48 25.05 -6.73
N VAL A 218 15.21 24.78 -7.04
CA VAL A 218 14.23 25.81 -7.36
C VAL A 218 13.03 25.70 -6.45
N ALA A 219 12.72 26.77 -5.73
CA ALA A 219 11.42 26.91 -5.08
C ALA A 219 10.42 27.39 -6.12
N VAL A 220 9.52 26.51 -6.52
CA VAL A 220 8.46 26.81 -7.50
C VAL A 220 7.21 27.35 -6.81
N THR A 221 6.40 28.06 -7.57
CA THR A 221 5.13 28.63 -7.10
C THR A 221 3.98 28.25 -8.03
N GLY A 222 2.78 28.19 -7.49
CA GLY A 222 1.59 27.90 -8.26
C GLY A 222 0.33 27.94 -7.39
N ARG A 223 -0.82 28.02 -8.02
CA ARG A 223 -2.11 28.16 -7.34
C ARG A 223 -2.83 26.85 -7.08
N TYR A 224 -2.21 25.70 -7.46
CA TYR A 224 -2.82 24.40 -7.33
C TYR A 224 -1.80 23.38 -6.84
N ALA A 225 -1.99 22.93 -5.60
CA ALA A 225 -1.25 21.84 -4.99
C ALA A 225 -2.23 20.72 -4.60
N VAL A 226 -1.92 19.48 -4.94
CA VAL A 226 -2.77 18.33 -4.65
C VAL A 226 -1.97 17.03 -4.59
N ASN A 227 -2.17 16.25 -3.53
CA ASN A 227 -1.50 14.98 -3.31
C ASN A 227 -2.13 13.79 -4.07
N HIS A 228 -2.73 14.06 -5.23
CA HIS A 228 -3.33 13.06 -6.08
C HIS A 228 -2.86 13.23 -7.52
N SER A 229 -2.01 12.32 -8.00
CA SER A 229 -1.34 12.44 -9.31
C SER A 229 -2.30 12.63 -10.48
N GLN A 230 -3.42 11.90 -10.51
CA GLN A 230 -4.42 12.04 -11.59
C GLN A 230 -5.09 13.41 -11.60
N MET A 231 -5.42 13.97 -10.42
CA MET A 231 -5.99 15.31 -10.33
C MET A 231 -4.98 16.37 -10.75
N ARG A 232 -3.71 16.21 -10.33
CA ARG A 232 -2.63 17.13 -10.72
C ARG A 232 -2.37 17.08 -12.23
N LEU A 233 -2.35 15.86 -12.83
CA LEU A 233 -2.22 15.68 -14.28
C LEU A 233 -3.42 16.29 -15.03
N LYS A 234 -4.64 16.15 -14.52
CA LYS A 234 -5.79 16.86 -15.08
C LYS A 234 -5.59 18.36 -15.05
N GLY A 235 -5.10 18.92 -13.96
CA GLY A 235 -4.76 20.36 -13.87
C GLY A 235 -3.74 20.80 -14.93
N VAL A 236 -2.71 19.97 -15.19
CA VAL A 236 -1.76 20.23 -16.29
C VAL A 236 -2.47 20.25 -17.64
N LYS A 237 -3.33 19.26 -17.93
CA LYS A 237 -4.10 19.21 -19.19
C LYS A 237 -5.12 20.34 -19.32
N ASP A 238 -5.59 20.87 -18.19
CA ASP A 238 -6.48 22.05 -18.14
C ASP A 238 -5.70 23.40 -18.19
N ASN A 239 -4.42 23.37 -18.60
CA ASN A 239 -3.56 24.55 -18.80
C ASN A 239 -3.23 25.34 -17.53
N LEU A 240 -3.29 24.70 -16.33
CA LEU A 240 -3.01 25.39 -15.07
C LEU A 240 -1.52 25.62 -14.83
N GLY A 241 -0.62 24.88 -15.53
CA GLY A 241 0.81 25.05 -15.36
C GLY A 241 1.63 23.80 -15.68
N ILE A 242 2.86 23.80 -15.19
CA ILE A 242 3.84 22.71 -15.31
C ILE A 242 3.72 21.80 -14.07
N GLY A 243 3.63 20.49 -14.28
CA GLY A 243 3.55 19.51 -13.19
C GLY A 243 4.72 18.55 -13.17
N LEU A 244 5.12 18.11 -11.96
CA LEU A 244 6.16 17.09 -11.72
C LEU A 244 5.49 15.76 -11.39
N PHE A 245 5.86 14.68 -12.11
CA PHE A 245 5.25 13.35 -11.96
C PHE A 245 6.29 12.23 -12.07
N PRO A 246 6.05 11.08 -11.42
CA PRO A 246 6.64 9.83 -11.84
C PRO A 246 6.33 9.53 -13.31
N ASP A 247 7.32 9.09 -14.07
CA ASP A 247 7.24 8.88 -15.52
C ASP A 247 6.07 7.98 -15.95
N PHE A 248 5.79 6.91 -15.21
CA PHE A 248 4.66 6.01 -15.49
C PHE A 248 3.29 6.71 -15.41
N VAL A 249 3.17 7.83 -14.68
CA VAL A 249 1.89 8.57 -14.54
C VAL A 249 1.53 9.27 -15.83
N ILE A 250 2.51 9.82 -16.54
CA ILE A 250 2.31 10.66 -17.73
C ILE A 250 2.63 9.95 -19.04
N LYS A 251 3.14 8.71 -19.00
CA LYS A 251 3.58 7.93 -20.16
C LYS A 251 2.52 7.91 -21.29
N HIS A 252 1.28 7.62 -20.93
CA HIS A 252 0.16 7.57 -21.90
C HIS A 252 -0.16 8.94 -22.51
N ASP A 253 -0.16 10.00 -21.68
CA ASP A 253 -0.47 11.35 -22.14
C ASP A 253 0.68 11.96 -22.96
N LEU A 254 1.93 11.55 -22.72
CA LEU A 254 3.08 11.91 -23.58
C LEU A 254 2.98 11.24 -24.95
N ILE A 255 2.64 9.95 -25.01
CA ILE A 255 2.46 9.23 -26.27
C ILE A 255 1.27 9.78 -27.08
N ALA A 256 0.20 10.18 -26.40
CA ALA A 256 -0.99 10.77 -27.00
C ALA A 256 -0.85 12.28 -27.29
N GLU A 257 0.33 12.88 -27.02
CA GLU A 257 0.63 14.30 -27.18
C GLU A 257 -0.32 15.25 -26.42
N ASN A 258 -1.03 14.73 -25.39
CA ASN A 258 -1.86 15.53 -24.49
C ASN A 258 -1.01 16.42 -23.57
N VAL A 259 0.22 16.03 -23.33
CA VAL A 259 1.23 16.80 -22.61
C VAL A 259 2.57 16.71 -23.33
N VAL A 260 3.42 17.69 -23.13
CA VAL A 260 4.81 17.73 -23.63
C VAL A 260 5.76 17.73 -22.46
N GLN A 261 6.89 17.06 -22.62
CA GLN A 261 7.94 17.03 -21.62
C GLN A 261 8.65 18.39 -21.53
N VAL A 262 8.93 18.81 -20.30
CA VAL A 262 9.63 20.06 -19.98
C VAL A 262 10.97 19.72 -19.38
N LEU A 263 12.04 20.41 -19.77
CA LEU A 263 13.41 20.22 -19.31
C LEU A 263 13.89 18.76 -19.42
N PRO A 264 13.81 18.09 -20.58
CA PRO A 264 14.08 16.67 -20.73
C PRO A 264 15.51 16.26 -20.38
N ASP A 265 16.46 17.19 -20.48
CA ASP A 265 17.89 16.92 -20.22
C ASP A 265 18.26 17.00 -18.73
N TRP A 266 17.32 17.33 -17.86
CA TRP A 266 17.55 17.47 -16.43
C TRP A 266 17.00 16.27 -15.66
N THR A 267 17.85 15.66 -14.84
CA THR A 267 17.43 14.67 -13.85
C THR A 267 16.81 15.40 -12.66
N ILE A 268 15.64 14.93 -12.21
CA ILE A 268 14.91 15.57 -11.12
C ILE A 268 14.89 14.60 -9.94
N ARG A 269 15.21 15.12 -8.75
CA ARG A 269 15.15 14.37 -7.49
C ARG A 269 13.96 14.85 -6.67
N GLY A 270 13.37 13.94 -5.90
CA GLY A 270 12.21 14.25 -5.05
C GLY A 270 11.57 12.99 -4.49
N ASN A 271 10.37 13.12 -3.98
CA ASN A 271 9.60 11.98 -3.50
C ASN A 271 9.11 11.10 -4.67
N TYR A 272 8.93 9.80 -4.41
CA TYR A 272 8.39 8.82 -5.37
C TYR A 272 9.26 8.60 -6.63
N HIS A 273 10.58 8.69 -6.49
CA HIS A 273 11.53 8.35 -7.53
C HIS A 273 12.55 7.33 -7.03
N GLY A 274 13.38 6.78 -7.92
CA GLY A 274 14.43 5.81 -7.60
C GLY A 274 14.02 4.38 -7.90
N ASP A 275 14.49 3.44 -7.09
CA ASP A 275 14.20 2.03 -7.30
C ASP A 275 12.75 1.70 -6.95
N ILE A 276 12.12 0.83 -7.74
CA ILE A 276 10.91 0.15 -7.33
C ILE A 276 11.32 -1.01 -6.45
N ALA A 277 11.17 -0.81 -5.15
CA ALA A 277 11.53 -1.77 -4.12
C ALA A 277 10.28 -2.56 -3.71
N LEU A 278 10.26 -3.87 -4.00
CA LEU A 278 9.33 -4.80 -3.39
C LEU A 278 9.97 -5.30 -2.11
N GLN A 279 9.31 -5.09 -0.97
CA GLN A 279 9.82 -5.45 0.35
C GLN A 279 8.81 -6.30 1.11
N TYR A 280 9.32 -7.25 1.91
CA TYR A 280 8.54 -8.13 2.77
C TYR A 280 9.40 -8.60 3.94
N THR A 281 8.75 -9.13 5.00
CA THR A 281 9.47 -9.68 6.15
C THR A 281 10.20 -10.98 5.79
N GLN A 282 11.42 -11.12 6.28
CA GLN A 282 12.17 -12.37 6.13
C GLN A 282 11.54 -13.44 7.03
N THR A 283 11.10 -14.55 6.45
CA THR A 283 10.60 -15.71 7.16
C THR A 283 11.38 -16.97 6.74
N LYS A 284 11.61 -17.88 7.67
CA LYS A 284 12.27 -19.17 7.35
C LYS A 284 11.44 -19.98 6.35
N PHE A 285 10.12 -19.84 6.41
CA PHE A 285 9.17 -20.51 5.55
C PHE A 285 8.19 -19.48 5.01
N MET A 286 8.30 -19.16 3.73
CA MET A 286 7.41 -18.19 3.07
C MET A 286 6.12 -18.90 2.63
N PRO A 287 4.95 -18.43 3.05
CA PRO A 287 3.67 -18.96 2.59
C PRO A 287 3.55 -18.98 1.07
N ALA A 288 2.98 -20.02 0.50
CA ALA A 288 2.84 -20.20 -0.94
C ALA A 288 2.10 -19.00 -1.59
N ARG A 289 1.09 -18.45 -0.91
CA ARG A 289 0.34 -17.26 -1.37
C ARG A 289 1.21 -15.99 -1.49
N ILE A 290 2.11 -15.77 -0.53
CA ILE A 290 3.01 -14.60 -0.56
C ILE A 290 4.05 -14.78 -1.67
N ARG A 291 4.62 -15.98 -1.81
CA ARG A 291 5.54 -16.32 -2.89
C ARG A 291 4.88 -16.10 -4.25
N ALA A 292 3.64 -16.59 -4.46
CA ALA A 292 2.88 -16.40 -5.68
C ALA A 292 2.71 -14.92 -6.04
N VAL A 293 2.40 -14.06 -5.07
CA VAL A 293 2.31 -12.60 -5.26
C VAL A 293 3.68 -12.03 -5.68
N ILE A 294 4.74 -12.33 -4.93
CA ILE A 294 6.09 -11.80 -5.22
C ILE A 294 6.54 -12.21 -6.62
N ASP A 295 6.40 -13.48 -6.98
CA ASP A 295 6.85 -14.01 -8.26
C ASP A 295 6.02 -13.45 -9.42
N PHE A 296 4.69 -13.44 -9.27
CA PHE A 296 3.79 -12.94 -10.31
C PHE A 296 4.03 -11.44 -10.60
N PHE A 297 4.00 -10.60 -9.57
CA PHE A 297 4.19 -9.16 -9.78
C PHE A 297 5.61 -8.82 -10.24
N THR A 298 6.63 -9.55 -9.78
CA THR A 298 7.99 -9.35 -10.29
C THR A 298 8.12 -9.69 -11.78
N LEU A 299 7.47 -10.78 -12.22
CA LEU A 299 7.56 -11.26 -13.61
C LEU A 299 6.76 -10.38 -14.58
N ASN A 300 5.60 -9.89 -14.16
CA ASN A 300 4.63 -9.23 -15.04
C ASN A 300 4.63 -7.70 -14.95
N LEU A 301 5.40 -7.11 -14.01
CA LEU A 301 5.46 -5.68 -13.87
C LEU A 301 6.32 -5.09 -14.99
N THR A 302 5.68 -4.30 -15.87
CA THR A 302 6.31 -3.52 -16.95
C THR A 302 5.98 -2.03 -16.74
N LEU A 303 6.98 -1.15 -16.84
CA LEU A 303 6.83 0.31 -16.74
C LEU A 303 6.89 0.99 -18.09
#